data_8f1d4882112f7c2a51e18a24a344af8d
#
_entry.id   8f1d4882112f7c2a51e18a24a344af8d
#
_cell.length_a   1.000
_cell.length_b   1.000
_cell.length_c   1.000
_cell.angle_alpha   90.00
_cell.angle_beta   90.00
_cell.angle_gamma   90.00
#
_symmetry.space_group_name_H-M   'P 1'
#
loop_
_entity.id
_entity.type
_entity.pdbx_description
1 polymer ?
#
loop_
_entity_poly.entity_id
_entity_poly.type
_entity_poly.pdbx_seq_one_letter_code
_entity_poly.pdbx_strand_id
1 'polypeptide(L)'
;MYRKILVAFDGSPESRLAVDECSNLMQVSGREIHVVCVLHDPSPYLLAGEFVPEPALAIDRSRMQADLDEAAARLTGRGFAVTTHLQDGEPVDVISRMVEALGIDLVIVGHRRSKKFALRWWRGSADSMLIDRVRCAILIAGDSPH
;
A
#
# COMPACT_ATOMS: atom_id res chain seq x y z
N MET A 1 -7.80 -2.44 -20.25
CA MET A 1 -7.68 -1.17 -19.53
C MET A 1 -8.13 -1.36 -18.09
N TYR A 2 -7.34 -0.89 -17.14
CA TYR A 2 -7.60 -1.13 -15.72
C TYR A 2 -8.70 -0.22 -15.21
N ARG A 3 -9.65 -0.79 -14.48
CA ARG A 3 -10.79 -0.04 -13.93
C ARG A 3 -10.74 0.11 -12.42
N LYS A 4 -10.24 -0.89 -11.73
CA LYS A 4 -10.14 -0.89 -10.27
C LYS A 4 -8.70 -1.11 -9.86
N ILE A 5 -8.12 -0.13 -9.22
CA ILE A 5 -6.69 -0.10 -8.92
C ILE A 5 -6.49 -0.05 -7.42
N LEU A 6 -5.58 -0.86 -6.91
CA LEU A 6 -5.19 -0.85 -5.51
C LEU A 6 -3.75 -0.36 -5.41
N VAL A 7 -3.53 0.70 -4.64
CA VAL A 7 -2.21 1.27 -4.39
C VAL A 7 -1.79 0.93 -2.97
N ALA A 8 -0.66 0.26 -2.81
CA ALA A 8 -0.11 -0.06 -1.50
C ALA A 8 0.70 1.14 -0.99
N PHE A 9 0.37 1.61 0.20
CA PHE A 9 0.93 2.83 0.77
C PHE A 9 1.30 2.62 2.23
N ASP A 10 2.46 3.11 2.65
CA ASP A 10 2.91 3.02 4.03
C ASP A 10 3.57 4.32 4.53
N GLY A 11 3.41 5.41 3.78
CA GLY A 11 4.01 6.69 4.10
C GLY A 11 5.47 6.82 3.71
N SER A 12 6.09 5.73 3.25
CA SER A 12 7.49 5.77 2.80
C SER A 12 7.64 6.49 1.48
N PRO A 13 8.85 6.99 1.16
CA PRO A 13 9.10 7.56 -0.16
C PRO A 13 8.80 6.60 -1.31
N GLU A 14 9.04 5.31 -1.10
CA GLU A 14 8.77 4.27 -2.10
C GLU A 14 7.27 4.17 -2.40
N SER A 15 6.44 4.19 -1.37
CA SER A 15 4.99 4.11 -1.56
C SER A 15 4.43 5.37 -2.21
N ARG A 16 5.08 6.52 -2.01
CA ARG A 16 4.70 7.75 -2.70
C ARG A 16 4.98 7.67 -4.19
N LEU A 17 6.01 6.94 -4.59
CA LEU A 17 6.25 6.65 -6.00
C LEU A 17 5.07 5.88 -6.61
N ALA A 18 4.50 4.96 -5.85
CA ALA A 18 3.33 4.22 -6.32
C ALA A 18 2.11 5.13 -6.53
N VAL A 19 1.90 6.08 -5.62
CA VAL A 19 0.81 7.05 -5.74
C VAL A 19 1.03 7.95 -6.96
N ASP A 20 2.26 8.45 -7.14
CA ASP A 20 2.59 9.30 -8.27
C ASP A 20 2.45 8.56 -9.60
N GLU A 21 2.89 7.31 -9.65
CA GLU A 21 2.76 6.49 -10.85
C GLU A 21 1.30 6.24 -11.20
N CYS A 22 0.48 5.96 -10.20
CA CYS A 22 -0.96 5.83 -10.40
C CYS A 22 -1.54 7.08 -11.02
N SER A 23 -1.14 8.24 -10.49
CA SER A 23 -1.58 9.54 -11.00
C SER A 23 -1.16 9.75 -12.46
N ASN A 24 0.04 9.30 -12.84
CA ASN A 24 0.56 9.49 -14.19
C ASN A 24 -0.07 8.54 -15.21
N LEU A 25 -0.29 7.30 -14.82
CA LEU A 25 -0.82 6.29 -15.73
C LEU A 25 -2.30 6.49 -16.04
N MET A 26 -3.04 7.00 -15.09
CA MET A 26 -4.49 7.08 -15.18
C MET A 26 -4.95 8.48 -15.51
N GLN A 27 -4.83 8.83 -16.78
CA GLN A 27 -5.22 10.16 -17.22
C GLN A 27 -6.73 10.32 -17.45
N VAL A 28 -7.48 9.25 -17.32
CA VAL A 28 -8.92 9.28 -17.56
C VAL A 28 -9.67 9.25 -16.24
N SER A 29 -10.51 10.25 -16.01
CA SER A 29 -11.36 10.32 -14.83
C SER A 29 -12.38 9.17 -14.81
N GLY A 30 -12.92 8.87 -13.63
CA GLY A 30 -13.96 7.86 -13.47
C GLY A 30 -13.46 6.49 -13.08
N ARG A 31 -12.16 6.32 -12.85
CA ARG A 31 -11.61 5.06 -12.37
C ARG A 31 -11.68 4.98 -10.86
N GLU A 32 -11.89 3.78 -10.38
CA GLU A 32 -11.96 3.52 -8.94
C GLU A 32 -10.57 3.16 -8.43
N ILE A 33 -10.08 3.93 -7.47
CA ILE A 33 -8.78 3.71 -6.87
C ILE A 33 -8.94 3.48 -5.39
N HIS A 34 -8.32 2.42 -4.90
CA HIS A 34 -8.24 2.11 -3.48
C HIS A 34 -6.80 2.28 -3.03
N VAL A 35 -6.59 3.05 -1.97
CA VAL A 35 -5.27 3.20 -1.37
C VAL A 35 -5.30 2.49 -0.03
N VAL A 36 -4.45 1.51 0.15
CA VAL A 36 -4.41 0.73 1.38
C VAL A 36 -3.11 0.95 2.13
N CYS A 37 -3.21 1.22 3.41
CA CYS A 37 -2.09 1.18 4.34
C CYS A 37 -2.31 -0.01 5.25
N VAL A 38 -1.34 -0.91 5.29
CA VAL A 38 -1.40 -2.07 6.17
C VAL A 38 -0.50 -1.82 7.36
N LEU A 39 -1.10 -1.76 8.54
CA LEU A 39 -0.36 -1.63 9.78
C LEU A 39 0.17 -3.00 10.14
N HIS A 40 1.50 -3.12 10.09
CA HIS A 40 2.13 -4.36 10.41
C HIS A 40 1.98 -4.66 11.89
N ASP A 41 1.68 -5.94 12.19
CA ASP A 41 1.46 -6.42 13.54
C ASP A 41 2.63 -6.03 14.47
N PRO A 42 2.34 -5.54 15.69
CA PRO A 42 3.37 -5.29 16.71
C PRO A 42 3.99 -6.58 17.26
N SER A 43 3.78 -7.72 16.61
CA SER A 43 4.31 -8.99 17.06
C SER A 43 5.81 -8.99 17.39
N PRO A 44 6.70 -8.23 16.72
CA PRO A 44 8.09 -8.17 17.15
C PRO A 44 8.25 -7.68 18.59
N TYR A 45 7.42 -6.73 19.01
CA TYR A 45 7.45 -6.23 20.39
C TYR A 45 6.88 -7.23 21.37
N LEU A 46 5.83 -7.94 20.96
CA LEU A 46 5.24 -8.99 21.78
C LEU A 46 6.20 -10.17 21.94
N LEU A 47 6.88 -10.55 20.86
CA LEU A 47 7.86 -11.63 20.89
C LEU A 47 9.09 -11.27 21.73
N ALA A 48 9.47 -9.99 21.74
CA ALA A 48 10.58 -9.51 22.57
C ALA A 48 10.16 -9.30 24.03
N GLY A 49 8.89 -9.49 24.35
CA GLY A 49 8.38 -9.24 25.69
C GLY A 49 8.26 -7.77 26.04
N GLU A 50 8.34 -6.91 25.07
CA GLU A 50 8.21 -5.48 25.26
C GLU A 50 6.74 -5.06 25.22
N PHE A 51 6.40 -4.16 26.13
CA PHE A 51 5.06 -3.59 26.18
C PHE A 51 5.03 -2.31 25.36
N VAL A 52 4.13 -2.25 24.37
CA VAL A 52 3.92 -1.05 23.57
C VAL A 52 2.70 -0.32 24.15
N PRO A 53 2.88 0.90 24.68
CA PRO A 53 1.75 1.65 25.25
C PRO A 53 0.69 1.93 24.18
N GLU A 54 -0.55 1.75 24.56
CA GLU A 54 -1.69 2.00 23.69
C GLU A 54 -1.69 3.43 23.09
N PRO A 55 -1.33 4.48 23.86
CA PRO A 55 -1.25 5.82 23.28
C PRO A 55 -0.26 5.94 22.12
N ALA A 56 0.88 5.21 22.18
CA ALA A 56 1.86 5.23 21.09
C ALA A 56 1.29 4.57 19.83
N LEU A 57 0.56 3.47 19.98
CA LEU A 57 -0.12 2.81 18.86
C LEU A 57 -1.17 3.71 18.25
N ALA A 58 -1.92 4.45 19.08
CA ALA A 58 -2.94 5.37 18.60
C ALA A 58 -2.33 6.54 17.81
N ILE A 59 -1.17 7.04 18.24
CA ILE A 59 -0.47 8.12 17.55
C ILE A 59 0.01 7.65 16.17
N ASP A 60 0.58 6.44 16.11
CA ASP A 60 1.04 5.87 14.84
C ASP A 60 -0.12 5.66 13.87
N ARG A 61 -1.24 5.15 14.36
CA ARG A 61 -2.44 4.96 13.56
C ARG A 61 -2.96 6.30 13.02
N SER A 62 -2.99 7.33 13.86
CA SER A 62 -3.44 8.66 13.47
C SER A 62 -2.52 9.26 12.41
N ARG A 63 -1.21 9.08 12.56
CA ARG A 63 -0.23 9.56 11.58
C ARG A 63 -0.43 8.86 10.24
N MET A 64 -0.59 7.55 10.26
CA MET A 64 -0.78 6.79 9.04
C MET A 64 -2.08 7.17 8.35
N GLN A 65 -3.14 7.41 9.12
CA GLN A 65 -4.41 7.86 8.55
C GLN A 65 -4.25 9.23 7.88
N ALA A 66 -3.51 10.15 8.51
CA ALA A 66 -3.26 11.47 7.95
C ALA A 66 -2.46 11.39 6.64
N ASP A 67 -1.42 10.55 6.61
CA ASP A 67 -0.62 10.34 5.41
C ASP A 67 -1.46 9.70 4.29
N LEU A 68 -2.30 8.77 4.66
CA LEU A 68 -3.21 8.09 3.72
C LEU A 68 -4.22 9.07 3.13
N ASP A 69 -4.77 9.95 3.96
CA ASP A 69 -5.71 10.98 3.51
C ASP A 69 -5.04 11.98 2.57
N GLU A 70 -3.80 12.33 2.83
CA GLU A 70 -3.02 13.21 1.94
C GLU A 70 -2.80 12.55 0.58
N ALA A 71 -2.42 11.28 0.57
CA ALA A 71 -2.23 10.54 -0.67
C ALA A 71 -3.53 10.47 -1.47
N ALA A 72 -4.65 10.22 -0.78
CA ALA A 72 -5.96 10.18 -1.42
C ALA A 72 -6.34 11.54 -2.00
N ALA A 73 -6.04 12.62 -1.28
CA ALA A 73 -6.37 13.98 -1.75
C ALA A 73 -5.64 14.31 -3.06
N ARG A 74 -4.39 13.85 -3.20
CA ARG A 74 -3.63 14.06 -4.43
C ARG A 74 -4.30 13.39 -5.63
N LEU A 75 -4.80 12.17 -5.44
CA LEU A 75 -5.48 11.43 -6.50
C LEU A 75 -6.87 11.99 -6.76
N THR A 76 -7.60 12.36 -5.73
CA THR A 76 -8.93 12.97 -5.87
C THR A 76 -8.84 14.28 -6.64
N GLY A 77 -7.79 15.07 -6.39
CA GLY A 77 -7.56 16.32 -7.09
C GLY A 77 -7.34 16.15 -8.59
N ARG A 78 -7.02 14.92 -9.02
CA ARG A 78 -6.88 14.60 -10.45
C ARG A 78 -8.12 13.96 -11.05
N GLY A 79 -9.21 13.90 -10.31
CA GLY A 79 -10.50 13.44 -10.83
C GLY A 79 -10.79 11.96 -10.62
N PHE A 80 -10.02 11.29 -9.78
CA PHE A 80 -10.26 9.87 -9.50
C PHE A 80 -11.23 9.70 -8.32
N ALA A 81 -11.99 8.60 -8.36
CA ALA A 81 -12.80 8.19 -7.22
C ALA A 81 -11.90 7.36 -6.29
N VAL A 82 -11.59 7.88 -5.12
CA VAL A 82 -10.60 7.29 -4.21
C VAL A 82 -11.24 6.84 -2.91
N THR A 83 -10.95 5.61 -2.51
CA THR A 83 -11.34 5.07 -1.20
C THR A 83 -10.06 4.69 -0.45
N THR A 84 -9.95 5.09 0.80
CA THR A 84 -8.82 4.75 1.64
C THR A 84 -9.15 3.57 2.55
N HIS A 85 -8.14 2.75 2.84
CA HIS A 85 -8.27 1.61 3.73
C HIS A 85 -7.08 1.58 4.68
N LEU A 86 -7.36 1.52 5.97
CA LEU A 86 -6.34 1.32 6.99
C LEU A 86 -6.62 -0.05 7.60
N GLN A 87 -5.76 -1.02 7.32
CA GLN A 87 -5.95 -2.40 7.71
C GLN A 87 -4.82 -2.88 8.60
N ASP A 88 -5.15 -3.75 9.55
CA ASP A 88 -4.15 -4.42 10.38
C ASP A 88 -3.87 -5.80 9.81
N GLY A 89 -2.62 -6.22 9.87
CA GLY A 89 -2.28 -7.57 9.47
C GLY A 89 -0.97 -7.66 8.68
N GLU A 90 -0.80 -8.79 8.02
CA GLU A 90 0.35 -9.05 7.17
C GLU A 90 0.05 -8.49 5.77
N PRO A 91 0.95 -7.65 5.22
CA PRO A 91 0.66 -6.92 3.96
C PRO A 91 0.24 -7.79 2.79
N VAL A 92 0.93 -8.91 2.55
CA VAL A 92 0.61 -9.77 1.40
C VAL A 92 -0.77 -10.39 1.55
N ASP A 93 -1.11 -10.83 2.77
CA ASP A 93 -2.44 -11.41 3.05
C ASP A 93 -3.55 -10.38 2.88
N VAL A 94 -3.35 -9.18 3.42
CA VAL A 94 -4.36 -8.12 3.33
C VAL A 94 -4.58 -7.73 1.88
N ILE A 95 -3.50 -7.48 1.14
CA ILE A 95 -3.60 -7.07 -0.26
C ILE A 95 -4.26 -8.15 -1.10
N SER A 96 -3.88 -9.42 -0.93
CA SER A 96 -4.47 -10.50 -1.72
C SER A 96 -5.96 -10.66 -1.45
N ARG A 97 -6.40 -10.51 -0.20
CA ARG A 97 -7.81 -10.56 0.14
C ARG A 97 -8.59 -9.39 -0.45
N MET A 98 -8.00 -8.19 -0.42
CA MET A 98 -8.64 -7.01 -0.99
C MET A 98 -8.77 -7.11 -2.50
N VAL A 99 -7.78 -7.66 -3.18
CA VAL A 99 -7.83 -7.87 -4.62
C VAL A 99 -9.04 -8.72 -5.00
N GLU A 100 -9.28 -9.80 -4.28
CA GLU A 100 -10.42 -10.66 -4.53
C GLU A 100 -11.74 -10.02 -4.12
N ALA A 101 -11.78 -9.42 -2.93
CA ALA A 101 -13.02 -8.86 -2.39
C ALA A 101 -13.53 -7.66 -3.20
N LEU A 102 -12.62 -6.83 -3.70
CA LEU A 102 -12.97 -5.60 -4.41
C LEU A 102 -12.96 -5.75 -5.93
N GLY A 103 -12.47 -6.88 -6.44
CA GLY A 103 -12.34 -7.06 -7.88
C GLY A 103 -11.27 -6.20 -8.50
N ILE A 104 -10.14 -6.05 -7.81
CA ILE A 104 -9.01 -5.23 -8.27
C ILE A 104 -8.37 -5.88 -9.49
N ASP A 105 -8.08 -5.08 -10.51
CA ASP A 105 -7.42 -5.57 -11.73
C ASP A 105 -5.98 -5.06 -11.89
N LEU A 106 -5.53 -4.14 -11.04
CA LEU A 106 -4.14 -3.69 -11.02
C LEU A 106 -3.72 -3.31 -9.60
N VAL A 107 -2.61 -3.88 -9.14
CA VAL A 107 -1.97 -3.47 -7.88
C VAL A 107 -0.71 -2.68 -8.20
N ILE A 108 -0.52 -1.54 -7.57
CA ILE A 108 0.67 -0.72 -7.73
C ILE A 108 1.43 -0.70 -6.40
N VAL A 109 2.70 -1.07 -6.45
CA VAL A 109 3.59 -1.04 -5.29
C VAL A 109 4.83 -0.23 -5.62
N GLY A 110 5.37 0.47 -4.63
CA GLY A 110 6.60 1.23 -4.80
C GLY A 110 7.81 0.40 -4.43
N HIS A 111 8.89 0.61 -5.12
CA HIS A 111 10.15 -0.08 -4.87
C HIS A 111 11.32 0.85 -5.13
N ARG A 112 12.25 0.91 -4.18
CA ARG A 112 13.50 1.65 -4.34
C ARG A 112 14.64 0.64 -4.46
N ARG A 113 15.34 0.69 -5.59
CA ARG A 113 16.36 -0.30 -5.94
C ARG A 113 17.50 -0.39 -4.96
N SER A 114 17.82 0.71 -4.28
CA SER A 114 18.98 0.77 -3.39
C SER A 114 18.69 0.29 -1.97
N LYS A 115 17.45 -0.03 -1.64
CA LYS A 115 17.07 -0.41 -0.26
C LYS A 115 16.54 -1.83 -0.19
N LYS A 116 17.18 -2.64 0.64
CA LYS A 116 16.74 -4.02 0.87
C LYS A 116 15.38 -4.10 1.54
N PHE A 117 14.99 -3.05 2.29
CA PHE A 117 13.73 -3.04 3.04
C PHE A 117 12.50 -2.86 2.18
N ALA A 118 12.64 -2.43 0.93
CA ALA A 118 11.52 -2.30 0.01
C ALA A 118 10.87 -3.64 -0.33
N LEU A 119 11.52 -4.75 0.04
CA LEU A 119 11.03 -6.09 -0.24
C LEU A 119 9.86 -6.52 0.65
N ARG A 120 9.52 -5.76 1.69
CA ARG A 120 8.45 -6.18 2.61
C ARG A 120 7.09 -6.30 1.92
N TRP A 121 6.84 -5.51 0.88
CA TRP A 121 5.61 -5.61 0.09
C TRP A 121 5.60 -6.83 -0.82
N TRP A 122 6.79 -7.37 -1.08
CA TRP A 122 6.98 -8.52 -1.94
C TRP A 122 6.94 -9.82 -1.17
N ARG A 123 7.48 -9.79 0.06
CA ARG A 123 7.58 -10.96 0.91
C ARG A 123 6.61 -10.84 2.07
N GLY A 124 5.68 -11.79 2.13
CA GLY A 124 4.90 -11.99 3.31
C GLY A 124 5.66 -12.90 4.28
N SER A 125 5.02 -13.21 5.40
CA SER A 125 5.51 -14.22 6.30
C SER A 125 5.56 -15.57 5.57
N ALA A 126 6.46 -16.45 5.98
CA ALA A 126 6.61 -17.79 5.39
C ALA A 126 6.95 -17.77 3.89
N ASP A 127 7.78 -16.83 3.47
CA ASP A 127 8.33 -16.76 2.12
C ASP A 127 7.30 -16.56 0.99
N SER A 128 6.09 -16.18 1.33
CA SER A 128 5.09 -15.84 0.32
C SER A 128 5.41 -14.50 -0.32
N MET A 129 5.45 -14.48 -1.65
CA MET A 129 5.65 -13.25 -2.40
C MET A 129 4.32 -12.72 -2.85
N LEU A 130 4.20 -11.39 -2.89
CA LEU A 130 2.98 -10.75 -3.39
C LEU A 130 2.64 -11.21 -4.81
N ILE A 131 3.65 -11.33 -5.64
CA ILE A 131 3.50 -11.76 -7.03
C ILE A 131 2.90 -13.17 -7.15
N ASP A 132 3.13 -14.03 -6.17
CA ASP A 132 2.59 -15.39 -6.18
C ASP A 132 1.15 -15.46 -5.65
N ARG A 133 0.74 -14.48 -4.87
CA ARG A 133 -0.54 -14.49 -4.18
C ARG A 133 -1.62 -13.69 -4.89
N VAL A 134 -1.24 -12.71 -5.69
CA VAL A 134 -2.16 -11.80 -6.35
C VAL A 134 -2.34 -12.23 -7.80
N ARG A 135 -3.58 -12.41 -8.22
CA ARG A 135 -3.88 -12.92 -9.57
C ARG A 135 -4.05 -11.84 -10.64
N CYS A 136 -4.07 -10.58 -10.24
CA CYS A 136 -4.17 -9.48 -11.21
C CYS A 136 -2.78 -8.96 -11.59
N ALA A 137 -2.74 -7.98 -12.47
CA ALA A 137 -1.49 -7.32 -12.85
C ALA A 137 -0.90 -6.57 -11.66
N ILE A 138 0.42 -6.54 -11.59
CA ILE A 138 1.17 -5.79 -10.57
C ILE A 138 2.12 -4.84 -11.29
N LEU A 139 2.02 -3.56 -10.95
CA LEU A 139 2.94 -2.55 -11.45
C LEU A 139 3.89 -2.16 -10.33
N ILE A 140 5.16 -2.17 -10.62
CA ILE A 140 6.20 -1.76 -9.68
C ILE A 140 6.68 -0.37 -10.07
N ALA A 141 6.40 0.61 -9.21
CA ALA A 141 6.88 1.96 -9.42
C ALA A 141 8.26 2.10 -8.80
N GLY A 142 9.26 2.22 -9.62
CA GLY A 142 10.64 2.38 -9.16
C GLY A 142 11.05 3.84 -9.13
N ASP A 143 12.16 4.13 -8.45
CA ASP A 143 12.74 5.45 -8.48
C ASP A 143 13.37 5.70 -9.86
N SER A 144 13.45 6.97 -10.23
CA SER A 144 14.02 7.35 -11.52
C SER A 144 15.50 6.96 -11.61
N PRO A 145 15.97 6.54 -12.77
CA PRO A 145 17.35 6.06 -12.92
C PRO A 145 18.38 7.19 -13.06
N HIS A 146 18.26 8.23 -12.30
CA HIS A 146 19.31 9.25 -12.31
C HIS A 146 20.04 9.35 -11.04
#